data_1cfeafb733e0c7092dc61b8272a07756
#
_entry.id   1cfeafb733e0c7092dc61b8272a07756
#
_cell.length_a   1.000
_cell.length_b   1.000
_cell.length_c   1.000
_cell.angle_alpha   90.00
_cell.angle_beta   90.00
_cell.angle_gamma   90.00
#
_symmetry.space_group_name_H-M   'P 1'
#
loop_
_entity.id
_entity.type
_entity.pdbx_description
1 polymer ?
#
loop_
_entity_poly.entity_id
_entity_poly.type
_entity_poly.pdbx_seq_one_letter_code
_entity_poly.pdbx_strand_id
1 'polypeptide(L)'
;MNSRPKDPKTARNKNVLVVGGSGSGKTRFFVKPSIMQMHSSYVITDPQGQLLKETAKMLLHGAPKLDENGKPVRDSRGKVIYEPYRIKVLNTINFSKSMKYNPLAYVRSEKDILKLVNVIIANTKGDGEKSSEDFWVKAERLLYCALIGYIWYEAEPEERNFITLLNLLNACEAREDDETYKSPVDILFDDLAKKQPGHFAVKQYVKFKMAAGKTLKSILVSCGARLAPFDIKELRDIMTEDELELDTMGDQKTALFLIMSDTDTTFNFVIAMLQSQLFNLLCNKADDFYNGRLPVHVRCLLDEFANIGQIPNFDKLIATIRSREISASIILQSQSQLKTIYKDAADTIVGNCDVTLFFGRQGEVNAERDLGAAGQGDHRQPEPVRKSRHADLSRPQLSEIGKGVDDPGRNCSHGRRQVYFAASRGASVFQRQV
;
A
#
# COMPACT_ATOMS: atom_id res chain seq x y z
N MET A 1 8.86 -19.83 4.35
CA MET A 1 8.80 -18.38 4.53
C MET A 1 8.35 -17.94 5.93
N ASN A 2 7.70 -18.78 6.70
CA ASN A 2 7.13 -18.43 8.01
C ASN A 2 7.96 -18.88 9.21
N SER A 3 9.19 -19.37 8.97
CA SER A 3 10.06 -19.80 10.07
C SER A 3 10.52 -18.59 10.89
N ARG A 4 10.30 -18.65 12.19
CA ARG A 4 10.95 -17.77 13.17
C ARG A 4 12.22 -18.48 13.62
N PRO A 5 13.40 -18.19 13.05
CA PRO A 5 14.63 -18.78 13.55
C PRO A 5 14.83 -18.39 15.00
N LYS A 6 15.43 -19.29 15.80
CA LYS A 6 15.72 -19.07 17.22
C LYS A 6 16.63 -17.84 17.42
N ASP A 7 17.55 -17.61 16.49
CA ASP A 7 18.42 -16.43 16.48
C ASP A 7 17.79 -15.31 15.62
N PRO A 8 17.37 -14.16 16.21
CA PRO A 8 16.83 -13.03 15.46
C PRO A 8 17.79 -12.45 14.43
N LYS A 9 19.12 -12.62 14.60
CA LYS A 9 20.14 -12.12 13.68
C LYS A 9 20.09 -12.86 12.33
N THR A 10 19.64 -14.10 12.31
CA THR A 10 19.50 -14.91 11.09
C THR A 10 18.10 -14.86 10.48
N ALA A 11 17.16 -14.14 11.13
CA ALA A 11 15.82 -14.00 10.62
C ALA A 11 15.83 -13.15 9.34
N ARG A 12 15.35 -13.72 8.24
CA ARG A 12 15.14 -12.98 7.00
C ARG A 12 13.97 -12.02 7.16
N ASN A 13 14.01 -10.96 6.42
CA ASN A 13 12.89 -10.07 6.19
C ASN A 13 11.75 -10.90 5.55
N LYS A 14 10.50 -10.64 5.94
CA LYS A 14 9.31 -11.35 5.43
C LYS A 14 8.65 -10.62 4.27
N ASN A 15 9.25 -9.52 3.77
CA ASN A 15 8.76 -8.82 2.61
C ASN A 15 9.05 -9.63 1.34
N VAL A 16 8.08 -9.67 0.45
CA VAL A 16 8.12 -10.48 -0.77
C VAL A 16 7.73 -9.59 -1.96
N LEU A 17 8.53 -9.62 -3.00
CA LEU A 17 8.17 -9.08 -4.30
C LEU A 17 7.63 -10.22 -5.17
N VAL A 18 6.44 -10.06 -5.74
CA VAL A 18 5.82 -11.02 -6.64
C VAL A 18 5.57 -10.34 -7.98
N VAL A 19 6.17 -10.86 -9.04
CA VAL A 19 6.08 -10.29 -10.38
C VAL A 19 5.53 -11.33 -11.35
N GLY A 20 4.63 -10.93 -12.22
CA GLY A 20 4.13 -11.79 -13.28
C GLY A 20 2.96 -11.18 -14.04
N GLY A 21 2.89 -11.40 -15.33
CA GLY A 21 1.86 -10.86 -16.21
C GLY A 21 0.42 -11.16 -15.76
N SER A 22 -0.55 -10.54 -16.40
CA SER A 22 -1.96 -10.81 -16.15
C SER A 22 -2.27 -12.29 -16.39
N GLY A 23 -3.11 -12.90 -15.54
CA GLY A 23 -3.46 -14.31 -15.65
C GLY A 23 -2.33 -15.31 -15.33
N SER A 24 -1.15 -14.87 -14.87
CA SER A 24 -0.03 -15.75 -14.50
C SER A 24 -0.33 -16.62 -13.26
N GLY A 25 -1.38 -16.30 -12.51
CA GLY A 25 -1.81 -17.07 -11.34
C GLY A 25 -1.26 -16.55 -10.01
N LYS A 26 -0.72 -15.33 -9.95
CA LYS A 26 -0.21 -14.70 -8.71
C LYS A 26 -1.21 -14.81 -7.56
N THR A 27 -2.44 -14.37 -7.79
CA THR A 27 -3.52 -14.41 -6.78
C THR A 27 -3.84 -15.85 -6.37
N ARG A 28 -3.97 -16.77 -7.35
CA ARG A 28 -4.33 -18.18 -7.11
C ARG A 28 -3.25 -18.96 -6.37
N PHE A 29 -1.97 -18.79 -6.73
CA PHE A 29 -0.88 -19.63 -6.25
C PHE A 29 -0.04 -18.98 -5.14
N PHE A 30 -0.19 -17.66 -4.91
CA PHE A 30 0.53 -16.97 -3.86
C PHE A 30 -0.40 -16.30 -2.84
N VAL A 31 -1.30 -15.40 -3.27
CA VAL A 31 -2.14 -14.62 -2.34
C VAL A 31 -3.08 -15.54 -1.56
N LYS A 32 -3.88 -16.30 -2.27
CA LYS A 32 -4.87 -17.20 -1.66
C LYS A 32 -4.25 -18.24 -0.71
N PRO A 33 -3.21 -19.00 -1.10
CA PRO A 33 -2.52 -19.91 -0.18
C PRO A 33 -1.88 -19.21 1.02
N SER A 34 -1.45 -17.95 0.87
CA SER A 34 -0.93 -17.14 1.98
C SER A 34 -2.00 -16.82 3.01
N ILE A 35 -3.22 -16.47 2.59
CA ILE A 35 -4.37 -16.26 3.47
C ILE A 35 -4.78 -17.56 4.16
N MET A 36 -4.79 -18.67 3.43
CA MET A 36 -5.18 -20.00 3.95
C MET A 36 -4.26 -20.52 5.07
N GLN A 37 -3.07 -19.97 5.23
CA GLN A 37 -2.18 -20.32 6.35
C GLN A 37 -2.68 -19.85 7.72
N MET A 38 -3.55 -18.86 7.77
CA MET A 38 -4.23 -18.34 8.98
C MET A 38 -3.33 -18.09 10.19
N HIS A 39 -2.07 -17.68 9.97
CA HIS A 39 -1.07 -17.50 11.03
C HIS A 39 -0.88 -16.05 11.48
N SER A 40 -1.45 -15.09 10.74
CA SER A 40 -1.24 -13.63 10.91
C SER A 40 -2.56 -12.89 10.80
N SER A 41 -2.61 -11.65 11.22
CA SER A 41 -3.59 -10.71 10.68
C SER A 41 -3.24 -10.38 9.24
N TYR A 42 -4.25 -10.11 8.43
CA TYR A 42 -4.05 -9.85 7.00
C TYR A 42 -4.66 -8.51 6.59
N VAL A 43 -3.92 -7.75 5.78
CA VAL A 43 -4.43 -6.63 4.99
C VAL A 43 -4.33 -7.03 3.53
N ILE A 44 -5.45 -7.12 2.84
CA ILE A 44 -5.55 -7.74 1.53
C ILE A 44 -6.15 -6.74 0.56
N THR A 45 -5.40 -6.31 -0.45
CA THR A 45 -6.05 -5.68 -1.60
C THR A 45 -6.70 -6.75 -2.46
N ASP A 46 -7.97 -6.59 -2.73
CA ASP A 46 -8.82 -7.59 -3.38
C ASP A 46 -9.49 -6.97 -4.62
N PRO A 47 -8.83 -7.02 -5.78
CA PRO A 47 -9.45 -6.61 -7.02
C PRO A 47 -10.76 -7.37 -7.24
N GLN A 48 -11.88 -6.64 -7.38
CA GLN A 48 -13.23 -7.19 -7.61
C GLN A 48 -13.88 -7.95 -6.41
N GLY A 49 -13.24 -8.08 -5.26
CA GLY A 49 -13.82 -8.73 -4.08
C GLY A 49 -13.91 -10.26 -4.16
N GLN A 50 -13.11 -10.91 -4.99
CA GLN A 50 -13.13 -12.35 -5.15
C GLN A 50 -12.48 -13.07 -3.96
N LEU A 51 -11.38 -12.55 -3.44
CA LEU A 51 -10.68 -13.14 -2.29
C LEU A 51 -11.56 -13.16 -1.05
N LEU A 52 -12.31 -12.09 -0.79
CA LEU A 52 -13.30 -12.03 0.28
C LEU A 52 -14.33 -13.16 0.15
N LYS A 53 -14.95 -13.31 -1.03
CA LYS A 53 -15.97 -14.33 -1.28
C LYS A 53 -15.44 -15.75 -1.06
N GLU A 54 -14.20 -16.01 -1.46
CA GLU A 54 -13.60 -17.33 -1.42
C GLU A 54 -13.01 -17.71 -0.05
N THR A 55 -12.58 -16.72 0.75
CA THR A 55 -11.81 -16.99 1.99
C THR A 55 -12.52 -16.58 3.27
N ALA A 56 -13.51 -15.68 3.22
CA ALA A 56 -14.16 -15.14 4.42
C ALA A 56 -14.76 -16.24 5.33
N LYS A 57 -15.46 -17.21 4.74
CA LYS A 57 -16.09 -18.29 5.52
C LYS A 57 -15.06 -19.13 6.29
N MET A 58 -13.92 -19.42 5.66
CA MET A 58 -12.81 -20.14 6.29
C MET A 58 -12.19 -19.30 7.43
N LEU A 59 -11.97 -18.01 7.20
CA LEU A 59 -11.41 -17.10 8.21
C LEU A 59 -12.36 -16.90 9.40
N LEU A 60 -13.67 -16.78 9.15
CA LEU A 60 -14.70 -16.72 10.21
C LEU A 60 -14.75 -18.00 11.05
N HIS A 61 -14.51 -19.17 10.45
CA HIS A 61 -14.36 -20.41 11.21
C HIS A 61 -13.07 -20.42 12.04
N GLY A 62 -11.99 -19.85 11.49
CA GLY A 62 -10.68 -19.71 12.14
C GLY A 62 -9.79 -20.94 12.04
N ALA A 63 -8.59 -20.79 12.58
CA ALA A 63 -7.62 -21.88 12.73
C ALA A 63 -7.76 -22.53 14.12
N PRO A 64 -7.37 -23.82 14.27
CA PRO A 64 -7.25 -24.41 15.59
C PRO A 64 -6.33 -23.60 16.50
N LYS A 65 -6.79 -23.32 17.72
CA LYS A 65 -5.94 -22.73 18.75
C LYS A 65 -4.88 -23.74 19.13
N LEU A 66 -3.61 -23.34 19.08
CA LEU A 66 -2.48 -24.22 19.42
C LEU A 66 -1.94 -23.87 20.80
N ASP A 67 -1.51 -24.87 21.55
CA ASP A 67 -0.75 -24.71 22.80
C ASP A 67 0.73 -24.38 22.50
N GLU A 68 1.54 -24.21 23.55
CA GLU A 68 2.97 -23.93 23.46
C GLU A 68 3.76 -25.01 22.70
N ASN A 69 3.24 -26.22 22.63
CA ASN A 69 3.84 -27.37 21.93
C ASN A 69 3.30 -27.52 20.49
N GLY A 70 2.45 -26.60 20.03
CA GLY A 70 1.84 -26.64 18.70
C GLY A 70 0.72 -27.67 18.55
N LYS A 71 0.15 -28.17 19.65
CA LYS A 71 -0.99 -29.10 19.61
C LYS A 71 -2.31 -28.33 19.73
N PRO A 72 -3.40 -28.80 19.07
CA PRO A 72 -4.71 -28.18 19.18
C PRO A 72 -5.23 -28.21 20.62
N VAL A 73 -5.61 -27.02 21.13
CA VAL A 73 -6.28 -26.90 22.44
C VAL A 73 -7.71 -27.42 22.30
N ARG A 74 -8.14 -28.18 23.32
CA ARG A 74 -9.49 -28.76 23.38
C ARG A 74 -10.26 -28.21 24.57
N ASP A 75 -11.57 -28.09 24.41
CA ASP A 75 -12.48 -27.74 25.50
C ASP A 75 -12.71 -28.92 26.48
N SER A 76 -13.52 -28.69 27.52
CA SER A 76 -13.88 -29.71 28.52
C SER A 76 -14.60 -30.93 27.94
N ARG A 77 -15.12 -30.84 26.70
CA ARG A 77 -15.80 -31.91 25.96
C ARG A 77 -14.88 -32.60 24.94
N GLY A 78 -13.59 -32.27 24.93
CA GLY A 78 -12.61 -32.80 23.98
C GLY A 78 -12.68 -32.20 22.56
N LYS A 79 -13.51 -31.19 22.30
CA LYS A 79 -13.64 -30.54 20.99
C LYS A 79 -12.52 -29.51 20.80
N VAL A 80 -11.94 -29.45 19.59
CA VAL A 80 -10.93 -28.45 19.25
C VAL A 80 -11.51 -27.03 19.31
N ILE A 81 -10.78 -26.13 19.97
CA ILE A 81 -11.11 -24.71 20.04
C ILE A 81 -10.53 -24.02 18.79
N TYR A 82 -11.32 -23.23 18.09
CA TYR A 82 -10.91 -22.44 16.93
C TYR A 82 -10.83 -20.96 17.30
N GLU A 83 -9.92 -20.25 16.66
CA GLU A 83 -9.75 -18.80 16.80
C GLU A 83 -10.25 -18.11 15.51
N PRO A 84 -11.48 -17.58 15.51
CA PRO A 84 -12.05 -16.89 14.35
C PRO A 84 -11.35 -15.58 14.10
N TYR A 85 -11.30 -15.17 12.83
CA TYR A 85 -10.86 -13.83 12.45
C TYR A 85 -11.99 -12.82 12.53
N ARG A 86 -11.67 -11.60 12.93
CA ARG A 86 -12.53 -10.46 12.64
C ARG A 86 -12.37 -10.11 11.17
N ILE A 87 -13.48 -10.00 10.45
CA ILE A 87 -13.49 -9.59 9.04
C ILE A 87 -13.86 -8.11 8.98
N LYS A 88 -13.01 -7.32 8.35
CA LYS A 88 -13.22 -5.90 8.07
C LYS A 88 -13.17 -5.69 6.56
N VAL A 89 -14.01 -4.81 6.03
CA VAL A 89 -14.14 -4.60 4.58
C VAL A 89 -14.23 -3.12 4.28
N LEU A 90 -13.32 -2.60 3.47
CA LEU A 90 -13.47 -1.32 2.78
C LEU A 90 -13.70 -1.61 1.31
N ASN A 91 -14.82 -1.15 0.75
CA ASN A 91 -15.20 -1.42 -0.63
C ASN A 91 -15.38 -0.11 -1.40
N THR A 92 -14.42 0.19 -2.29
CA THR A 92 -14.47 1.39 -3.13
C THR A 92 -15.14 1.17 -4.48
N ILE A 93 -15.56 -0.06 -4.80
CA ILE A 93 -16.39 -0.37 -5.97
C ILE A 93 -17.87 -0.18 -5.67
N ASN A 94 -18.29 -0.59 -4.48
CA ASN A 94 -19.68 -0.48 -4.02
C ASN A 94 -19.70 -0.05 -2.56
N PHE A 95 -19.83 1.24 -2.34
CA PHE A 95 -19.80 1.83 -0.99
C PHE A 95 -20.91 1.32 -0.06
N SER A 96 -22.07 0.90 -0.60
CA SER A 96 -23.14 0.32 0.22
C SER A 96 -22.77 -1.02 0.90
N LYS A 97 -21.70 -1.66 0.43
CA LYS A 97 -21.13 -2.90 0.99
C LYS A 97 -19.83 -2.67 1.74
N SER A 98 -19.50 -1.41 2.03
CA SER A 98 -18.32 -1.02 2.78
C SER A 98 -18.65 -0.81 4.24
N MET A 99 -17.73 -1.13 5.12
CA MET A 99 -17.69 -0.59 6.48
C MET A 99 -17.25 0.87 6.43
N LYS A 100 -17.59 1.63 7.45
CA LYS A 100 -17.22 3.03 7.57
C LYS A 100 -15.75 3.17 7.94
N TYR A 101 -15.11 4.16 7.36
CA TYR A 101 -13.71 4.52 7.58
C TYR A 101 -13.59 6.03 7.72
N ASN A 102 -13.32 6.49 8.93
CA ASN A 102 -13.07 7.89 9.20
C ASN A 102 -11.57 8.15 9.40
N PRO A 103 -10.86 8.76 8.45
CA PRO A 103 -9.44 9.06 8.59
C PRO A 103 -9.10 9.95 9.78
N LEU A 104 -10.02 10.83 10.21
CA LEU A 104 -9.78 11.72 11.36
C LEU A 104 -9.83 10.99 12.70
N ALA A 105 -10.49 9.82 12.79
CA ALA A 105 -10.47 8.98 13.98
C ALA A 105 -9.06 8.47 14.35
N TYR A 106 -8.14 8.48 13.39
CA TYR A 106 -6.75 8.02 13.56
C TYR A 106 -5.73 9.14 13.73
N VAL A 107 -6.17 10.39 13.80
CA VAL A 107 -5.31 11.54 14.10
C VAL A 107 -5.12 11.62 15.61
N ARG A 108 -3.88 11.49 16.07
CA ARG A 108 -3.50 11.54 17.50
C ARG A 108 -2.52 12.65 17.81
N SER A 109 -1.99 13.30 16.79
CA SER A 109 -1.01 14.38 16.91
C SER A 109 -1.03 15.30 15.69
N GLU A 110 -0.46 16.49 15.83
CA GLU A 110 -0.23 17.42 14.72
C GLU A 110 0.59 16.77 13.59
N LYS A 111 1.52 15.87 13.95
CA LYS A 111 2.29 15.09 12.95
C LYS A 111 1.40 14.21 12.09
N ASP A 112 0.34 13.64 12.65
CA ASP A 112 -0.58 12.79 11.89
C ASP A 112 -1.46 13.61 10.95
N ILE A 113 -1.81 14.86 11.35
CA ILE A 113 -2.46 15.83 10.44
C ILE A 113 -1.58 16.07 9.21
N LEU A 114 -0.29 16.38 9.43
CA LEU A 114 0.66 16.59 8.33
C LEU A 114 0.80 15.37 7.41
N LYS A 115 0.85 14.16 7.98
CA LYS A 115 0.92 12.92 7.20
C LYS A 115 -0.36 12.69 6.39
N LEU A 116 -1.52 12.88 6.98
CA LEU A 116 -2.82 12.74 6.31
C LEU A 116 -2.93 13.71 5.14
N VAL A 117 -2.61 14.98 5.33
CA VAL A 117 -2.60 15.99 4.28
C VAL A 117 -1.63 15.63 3.15
N ASN A 118 -0.43 15.14 3.49
CA ASN A 118 0.54 14.71 2.48
C ASN A 118 0.02 13.55 1.61
N VAL A 119 -0.68 12.58 2.20
CA VAL A 119 -1.28 11.46 1.44
C VAL A 119 -2.39 11.95 0.52
N ILE A 120 -3.27 12.82 1.01
CA ILE A 120 -4.34 13.42 0.20
C ILE A 120 -3.73 14.12 -1.01
N ILE A 121 -2.79 15.03 -0.80
CA ILE A 121 -2.15 15.78 -1.88
C ILE A 121 -1.40 14.86 -2.87
N ALA A 122 -0.70 13.83 -2.38
CA ALA A 122 0.05 12.93 -3.24
C ALA A 122 -0.84 12.12 -4.20
N ASN A 123 -2.07 11.80 -3.78
CA ASN A 123 -2.96 10.89 -4.50
C ASN A 123 -4.17 11.57 -5.18
N THR A 124 -4.30 12.89 -5.07
CA THR A 124 -5.39 13.67 -5.71
C THR A 124 -4.83 14.69 -6.70
N LYS A 125 -3.67 14.42 -7.29
CA LYS A 125 -3.08 15.24 -8.35
C LYS A 125 -3.87 15.07 -9.64
N GLY A 126 -4.15 16.17 -10.34
CA GLY A 126 -4.69 16.12 -11.69
C GLY A 126 -3.64 15.59 -12.69
N ASP A 127 -4.12 15.01 -13.81
CA ASP A 127 -3.28 14.60 -14.91
C ASP A 127 -2.48 15.78 -15.46
N GLY A 128 -1.15 15.69 -15.45
CA GLY A 128 -0.25 16.72 -15.97
C GLY A 128 0.37 17.65 -14.94
N GLU A 129 0.02 17.59 -13.66
CA GLU A 129 0.74 18.31 -12.61
C GLU A 129 2.17 17.77 -12.47
N LYS A 130 3.15 18.61 -12.85
CA LYS A 130 4.57 18.31 -12.63
C LYS A 130 4.82 18.21 -11.12
N SER A 131 5.62 17.24 -10.72
CA SER A 131 5.94 16.90 -9.31
C SER A 131 6.81 17.93 -8.57
N SER A 132 6.93 19.16 -9.06
CA SER A 132 7.62 20.23 -8.34
C SER A 132 6.75 20.68 -7.16
N GLU A 133 7.37 20.88 -6.00
CA GLU A 133 6.72 21.55 -4.86
C GLU A 133 6.37 22.98 -5.27
N ASP A 134 5.27 23.14 -5.98
CA ASP A 134 4.77 24.41 -6.43
C ASP A 134 4.20 25.19 -5.23
N PHE A 135 4.23 26.49 -5.33
CA PHE A 135 3.61 27.41 -4.37
C PHE A 135 2.17 27.00 -4.04
N TRP A 136 1.40 26.57 -5.04
CA TRP A 136 0.02 26.11 -4.91
C TRP A 136 -0.12 24.93 -3.93
N VAL A 137 0.68 23.90 -4.10
CA VAL A 137 0.68 22.71 -3.24
C VAL A 137 1.06 23.06 -1.80
N LYS A 138 2.00 23.98 -1.60
CA LYS A 138 2.37 24.47 -0.26
C LYS A 138 1.23 25.22 0.40
N ALA A 139 0.53 26.07 -0.35
CA ALA A 139 -0.60 26.84 0.15
C ALA A 139 -1.82 25.94 0.45
N GLU A 140 -2.14 25.00 -0.43
CA GLU A 140 -3.17 23.98 -0.19
C GLU A 140 -2.89 23.19 1.09
N ARG A 141 -1.64 22.77 1.29
CA ARG A 141 -1.22 22.06 2.51
C ARG A 141 -1.47 22.88 3.77
N LEU A 142 -1.18 24.19 3.74
CA LEU A 142 -1.44 25.09 4.87
C LEU A 142 -2.94 25.14 5.19
N LEU A 143 -3.80 25.27 4.17
CA LEU A 143 -5.26 25.31 4.37
C LEU A 143 -5.78 24.00 4.93
N TYR A 144 -5.43 22.86 4.34
CA TYR A 144 -5.87 21.55 4.86
C TYR A 144 -5.38 21.30 6.28
N CYS A 145 -4.13 21.65 6.61
CA CYS A 145 -3.62 21.54 7.96
C CYS A 145 -4.36 22.46 8.95
N ALA A 146 -4.76 23.64 8.51
CA ALA A 146 -5.55 24.57 9.33
C ALA A 146 -6.94 23.98 9.61
N LEU A 147 -7.68 23.56 8.56
CA LEU A 147 -9.05 23.06 8.69
C LEU A 147 -9.10 21.76 9.48
N ILE A 148 -8.24 20.78 9.15
CA ILE A 148 -8.18 19.50 9.88
C ILE A 148 -7.70 19.72 11.32
N GLY A 149 -6.75 20.63 11.53
CA GLY A 149 -6.30 21.00 12.88
C GLY A 149 -7.42 21.64 13.69
N TYR A 150 -8.23 22.53 13.09
CA TYR A 150 -9.40 23.10 13.73
C TYR A 150 -10.39 21.99 14.14
N ILE A 151 -10.76 21.10 13.22
CA ILE A 151 -11.69 19.99 13.49
C ILE A 151 -11.16 19.09 14.61
N TRP A 152 -9.89 18.74 14.57
CA TRP A 152 -9.31 17.83 15.55
C TRP A 152 -9.29 18.37 16.97
N TYR A 153 -9.01 19.68 17.14
CA TYR A 153 -8.94 20.33 18.44
C TYR A 153 -10.28 20.83 18.97
N GLU A 154 -11.06 21.49 18.11
CA GLU A 154 -12.19 22.31 18.53
C GLU A 154 -13.57 21.67 18.26
N ALA A 155 -13.66 20.72 17.31
CA ALA A 155 -14.95 20.11 16.98
C ALA A 155 -15.36 19.03 18.01
N GLU A 156 -16.67 18.86 18.17
CA GLU A 156 -17.22 17.77 18.96
C GLU A 156 -16.87 16.39 18.30
N PRO A 157 -16.80 15.30 19.07
CA PRO A 157 -16.36 14.01 18.55
C PRO A 157 -17.12 13.54 17.30
N GLU A 158 -18.43 13.79 17.23
CA GLU A 158 -19.31 13.39 16.13
C GLU A 158 -19.03 14.21 14.85
N GLU A 159 -18.46 15.40 15.00
CA GLU A 159 -18.11 16.31 13.90
C GLU A 159 -16.67 16.11 13.41
N ARG A 160 -15.88 15.28 14.06
CA ARG A 160 -14.50 14.99 13.66
C ARG A 160 -14.46 14.02 12.48
N ASN A 161 -14.94 14.48 11.32
CA ASN A 161 -15.03 13.68 10.10
C ASN A 161 -14.80 14.50 8.84
N PHE A 162 -14.73 13.84 7.68
CA PHE A 162 -14.49 14.49 6.39
C PHE A 162 -15.65 15.37 5.92
N ILE A 163 -16.87 15.14 6.38
CA ILE A 163 -18.01 16.00 6.01
C ILE A 163 -17.81 17.41 6.59
N THR A 164 -17.36 17.50 7.83
CA THR A 164 -17.02 18.78 8.47
C THR A 164 -15.88 19.48 7.74
N LEU A 165 -14.86 18.73 7.29
CA LEU A 165 -13.78 19.29 6.46
C LEU A 165 -14.32 19.92 5.17
N LEU A 166 -15.20 19.21 4.45
CA LEU A 166 -15.81 19.71 3.22
C LEU A 166 -16.69 20.95 3.48
N ASN A 167 -17.48 20.93 4.56
CA ASN A 167 -18.32 22.05 4.94
C ASN A 167 -17.48 23.30 5.26
N LEU A 168 -16.39 23.15 6.01
CA LEU A 168 -15.46 24.25 6.28
C LEU A 168 -14.78 24.74 5.00
N LEU A 169 -14.33 23.85 4.12
CA LEU A 169 -13.72 24.26 2.85
C LEU A 169 -14.71 25.03 1.97
N ASN A 170 -15.95 24.57 1.88
CA ASN A 170 -17.01 25.25 1.12
C ASN A 170 -17.42 26.59 1.73
N ALA A 171 -17.25 26.77 3.03
CA ALA A 171 -17.48 28.03 3.73
C ALA A 171 -16.28 29.00 3.64
N CYS A 172 -15.15 28.56 3.08
CA CYS A 172 -14.03 29.45 2.75
C CYS A 172 -14.37 30.23 1.48
N GLU A 173 -14.43 31.54 1.59
CA GLU A 173 -14.63 32.46 0.46
C GLU A 173 -13.49 33.49 0.40
N ALA A 174 -13.14 33.89 -0.82
CA ALA A 174 -12.26 35.02 -1.08
C ALA A 174 -12.89 35.92 -2.16
N ARG A 175 -12.98 37.20 -1.88
CA ARG A 175 -13.47 38.20 -2.83
C ARG A 175 -12.30 38.99 -3.42
N GLU A 176 -12.31 39.19 -4.72
CA GLU A 176 -11.24 39.90 -5.42
C GLU A 176 -11.41 41.43 -5.29
N ASP A 177 -12.66 41.87 -5.13
CA ASP A 177 -13.10 43.26 -5.08
C ASP A 177 -13.15 43.83 -3.66
N ASP A 178 -13.03 43.00 -2.63
CA ASP A 178 -13.08 43.40 -1.23
C ASP A 178 -12.08 42.61 -0.39
N GLU A 179 -10.91 43.20 -0.17
CA GLU A 179 -9.84 42.61 0.66
C GLU A 179 -10.20 42.58 2.16
N THR A 180 -11.23 43.35 2.57
CA THR A 180 -11.69 43.37 3.97
C THR A 180 -12.74 42.32 4.29
N TYR A 181 -13.25 41.64 3.25
CA TYR A 181 -14.26 40.59 3.39
C TYR A 181 -13.74 39.43 4.24
N LYS A 182 -14.57 39.05 5.18
CA LYS A 182 -14.32 37.87 6.06
C LYS A 182 -15.37 36.80 5.81
N SER A 183 -14.90 35.63 5.37
CA SER A 183 -15.75 34.44 5.27
C SER A 183 -16.13 33.94 6.67
N PRO A 184 -17.14 33.05 6.78
CA PRO A 184 -17.49 32.41 8.05
C PRO A 184 -16.29 31.71 8.70
N VAL A 185 -15.41 31.12 7.90
CA VAL A 185 -14.21 30.45 8.40
C VAL A 185 -13.17 31.45 8.91
N ASP A 186 -13.02 32.61 8.26
CA ASP A 186 -12.17 33.69 8.77
C ASP A 186 -12.58 34.11 10.20
N ILE A 187 -13.90 34.25 10.42
CA ILE A 187 -14.46 34.64 11.73
C ILE A 187 -14.13 33.55 12.78
N LEU A 188 -14.30 32.25 12.43
CA LEU A 188 -13.97 31.14 13.32
C LEU A 188 -12.48 31.18 13.73
N PHE A 189 -11.57 31.37 12.76
CA PHE A 189 -10.14 31.44 13.04
C PHE A 189 -9.72 32.71 13.80
N ASP A 190 -10.37 33.86 13.53
CA ASP A 190 -10.14 35.09 14.30
C ASP A 190 -10.53 34.92 15.76
N ASP A 191 -11.65 34.28 16.04
CA ASP A 191 -12.11 34.03 17.41
C ASP A 191 -11.23 33.02 18.14
N LEU A 192 -10.77 31.97 17.43
CA LEU A 192 -9.79 31.03 17.97
C LEU A 192 -8.45 31.73 18.25
N ALA A 193 -8.00 32.61 17.35
CA ALA A 193 -6.75 33.35 17.50
C ALA A 193 -6.77 34.30 18.70
N LYS A 194 -7.92 34.92 19.00
CA LYS A 194 -8.10 35.74 20.21
C LYS A 194 -7.96 34.92 21.50
N LYS A 195 -8.53 33.70 21.50
CA LYS A 195 -8.49 32.80 22.66
C LYS A 195 -7.14 32.11 22.82
N GLN A 196 -6.57 31.64 21.70
CA GLN A 196 -5.36 30.84 21.66
C GLN A 196 -4.44 31.24 20.49
N PRO A 197 -3.66 32.33 20.60
CA PRO A 197 -2.81 32.81 19.49
C PRO A 197 -1.73 31.81 19.06
N GLY A 198 -1.35 30.90 19.96
CA GLY A 198 -0.35 29.84 19.71
C GLY A 198 -0.89 28.58 19.09
N HIS A 199 -2.21 28.48 18.84
CA HIS A 199 -2.87 27.30 18.34
C HIS A 199 -2.32 26.84 16.98
N PHE A 200 -2.12 25.51 16.80
CA PHE A 200 -1.56 24.96 15.57
C PHE A 200 -2.36 25.38 14.32
N ALA A 201 -3.68 25.20 14.37
CA ALA A 201 -4.56 25.52 13.23
C ALA A 201 -4.50 27.02 12.86
N VAL A 202 -4.49 27.91 13.87
CA VAL A 202 -4.34 29.36 13.68
C VAL A 202 -3.03 29.69 12.95
N LYS A 203 -1.92 29.11 13.39
CA LYS A 203 -0.61 29.32 12.74
C LYS A 203 -0.60 28.90 11.27
N GLN A 204 -1.27 27.81 10.93
CA GLN A 204 -1.38 27.35 9.55
C GLN A 204 -2.29 28.30 8.73
N TYR A 205 -3.43 28.70 9.30
CA TYR A 205 -4.39 29.56 8.64
C TYR A 205 -3.83 30.95 8.37
N VAL A 206 -3.16 31.57 9.33
CA VAL A 206 -2.50 32.86 9.16
C VAL A 206 -1.50 32.84 8.00
N LYS A 207 -0.68 31.78 7.90
CA LYS A 207 0.27 31.62 6.79
C LYS A 207 -0.44 31.48 5.46
N PHE A 208 -1.54 30.72 5.41
CA PHE A 208 -2.37 30.59 4.20
C PHE A 208 -2.94 31.94 3.76
N LYS A 209 -3.45 32.74 4.68
CA LYS A 209 -4.04 34.08 4.42
C LYS A 209 -3.02 35.14 4.01
N MET A 210 -1.70 34.86 4.05
CA MET A 210 -0.69 35.78 3.51
C MET A 210 -0.72 35.87 1.97
N ALA A 211 -1.43 34.97 1.28
CA ALA A 211 -1.65 35.05 -0.15
C ALA A 211 -2.63 36.20 -0.49
N ALA A 212 -2.40 36.94 -1.58
CA ALA A 212 -3.28 38.00 -2.06
C ALA A 212 -4.64 37.43 -2.52
N GLY A 213 -5.70 38.25 -2.50
CA GLY A 213 -7.08 37.81 -2.72
C GLY A 213 -7.32 36.96 -3.97
N LYS A 214 -6.80 37.39 -5.15
CA LYS A 214 -6.90 36.64 -6.41
C LYS A 214 -6.18 35.24 -6.32
N THR A 215 -5.00 35.23 -5.72
CA THR A 215 -4.24 34.01 -5.49
C THR A 215 -4.96 33.09 -4.50
N LEU A 216 -5.54 33.68 -3.45
CA LEU A 216 -6.30 32.95 -2.43
C LEU A 216 -7.49 32.21 -3.06
N LYS A 217 -8.26 32.89 -3.91
CA LYS A 217 -9.39 32.29 -4.65
C LYS A 217 -8.95 31.12 -5.52
N SER A 218 -7.83 31.24 -6.22
CA SER A 218 -7.29 30.15 -7.03
C SER A 218 -6.85 28.95 -6.19
N ILE A 219 -6.28 29.16 -4.99
CA ILE A 219 -5.93 28.09 -4.05
C ILE A 219 -7.20 27.37 -3.56
N LEU A 220 -8.26 28.12 -3.22
CA LEU A 220 -9.54 27.54 -2.79
C LEU A 220 -10.18 26.67 -3.88
N VAL A 221 -10.15 27.13 -5.13
CA VAL A 221 -10.62 26.34 -6.29
C VAL A 221 -9.81 25.04 -6.43
N SER A 222 -8.50 25.12 -6.30
CA SER A 222 -7.62 23.94 -6.38
C SER A 222 -7.91 22.94 -5.23
N CYS A 223 -8.07 23.43 -4.01
CA CYS A 223 -8.47 22.60 -2.88
C CYS A 223 -9.83 21.92 -3.10
N GLY A 224 -10.82 22.65 -3.59
CA GLY A 224 -12.14 22.11 -3.92
C GLY A 224 -12.06 21.02 -4.99
N ALA A 225 -11.28 21.25 -6.06
CA ALA A 225 -11.09 20.27 -7.13
C ALA A 225 -10.45 18.96 -6.63
N ARG A 226 -9.48 19.04 -5.71
CA ARG A 226 -8.85 17.82 -5.12
C ARG A 226 -9.84 17.01 -4.28
N LEU A 227 -10.76 17.65 -3.59
CA LEU A 227 -11.76 16.98 -2.76
C LEU A 227 -13.09 16.73 -3.49
N ALA A 228 -13.19 17.06 -4.79
CA ALA A 228 -14.40 16.81 -5.58
C ALA A 228 -14.91 15.36 -5.55
N PRO A 229 -14.06 14.30 -5.49
CA PRO A 229 -14.57 12.92 -5.32
C PRO A 229 -15.43 12.73 -4.07
N PHE A 230 -15.25 13.55 -3.02
CA PHE A 230 -16.05 13.48 -1.80
C PHE A 230 -17.44 14.16 -1.94
N ASP A 231 -17.76 14.75 -3.09
CA ASP A 231 -19.13 15.22 -3.37
C ASP A 231 -20.09 14.05 -3.62
N ILE A 232 -19.55 12.86 -3.86
CA ILE A 232 -20.32 11.62 -3.99
C ILE A 232 -20.84 11.25 -2.60
N LYS A 233 -22.19 11.21 -2.49
CA LYS A 233 -22.88 10.96 -1.21
C LYS A 233 -22.43 9.67 -0.54
N GLU A 234 -22.34 8.59 -1.30
CA GLU A 234 -21.98 7.28 -0.79
C GLU A 234 -20.56 7.25 -0.21
N LEU A 235 -19.62 7.99 -0.81
CA LEU A 235 -18.27 8.13 -0.27
C LEU A 235 -18.29 8.95 1.03
N ARG A 236 -19.04 10.03 1.08
CA ARG A 236 -19.20 10.83 2.32
C ARG A 236 -19.78 9.99 3.46
N ASP A 237 -20.81 9.20 3.17
CA ASP A 237 -21.50 8.38 4.17
C ASP A 237 -20.56 7.38 4.85
N ILE A 238 -19.61 6.79 4.11
CA ILE A 238 -18.62 5.87 4.72
C ILE A 238 -17.51 6.60 5.50
N MET A 239 -17.34 7.92 5.33
CA MET A 239 -16.30 8.71 6.01
C MET A 239 -16.80 9.45 7.28
N THR A 240 -18.01 9.17 7.75
CA THR A 240 -18.60 9.81 8.93
C THR A 240 -18.08 9.24 10.24
N GLU A 241 -17.94 7.93 10.32
CA GLU A 241 -17.58 7.17 11.52
C GLU A 241 -16.52 6.13 11.18
N ASP A 242 -15.93 5.48 12.18
CA ASP A 242 -14.96 4.42 11.97
C ASP A 242 -15.44 3.08 12.51
N GLU A 243 -15.45 2.07 11.64
CA GLU A 243 -15.76 0.67 11.99
C GLU A 243 -14.56 -0.25 11.75
N LEU A 244 -13.48 0.28 11.14
CA LEU A 244 -12.33 -0.55 10.74
C LEU A 244 -11.40 -0.86 11.91
N GLU A 245 -11.28 0.03 12.92
CA GLU A 245 -10.41 -0.15 14.07
C GLU A 245 -8.97 -0.58 13.68
N LEU A 246 -8.37 0.17 12.75
CA LEU A 246 -7.08 -0.17 12.14
C LEU A 246 -5.96 -0.40 13.16
N ASP A 247 -5.99 0.30 14.26
CA ASP A 247 -5.00 0.21 15.33
C ASP A 247 -5.06 -1.09 16.14
N THR A 248 -6.11 -1.89 15.97
CA THR A 248 -6.28 -3.18 16.68
C THR A 248 -5.80 -4.38 15.87
N MET A 249 -5.36 -4.19 14.63
CA MET A 249 -4.95 -5.30 13.76
C MET A 249 -3.72 -6.07 14.24
N GLY A 250 -2.88 -5.45 15.06
CA GLY A 250 -1.74 -6.10 15.70
C GLY A 250 -2.05 -6.81 17.01
N ASP A 251 -3.27 -6.66 17.55
CA ASP A 251 -3.66 -7.18 18.86
C ASP A 251 -4.35 -8.55 18.75
N GLN A 252 -5.18 -8.70 17.73
CA GLN A 252 -5.95 -9.92 17.50
C GLN A 252 -6.09 -10.22 16.02
N LYS A 253 -6.26 -11.49 15.68
CA LYS A 253 -6.36 -11.94 14.29
C LYS A 253 -7.52 -11.26 13.56
N THR A 254 -7.19 -10.40 12.61
CA THR A 254 -8.11 -9.63 11.80
C THR A 254 -7.75 -9.78 10.32
N ALA A 255 -8.73 -9.88 9.45
CA ALA A 255 -8.55 -9.83 8.01
C ALA A 255 -9.29 -8.62 7.46
N LEU A 256 -8.53 -7.63 7.00
CA LEU A 256 -9.03 -6.43 6.35
C LEU A 256 -8.96 -6.60 4.84
N PHE A 257 -10.10 -6.60 4.18
CA PHE A 257 -10.22 -6.65 2.73
C PHE A 257 -10.43 -5.25 2.19
N LEU A 258 -9.54 -4.83 1.31
CA LEU A 258 -9.59 -3.55 0.59
C LEU A 258 -10.04 -3.86 -0.84
N ILE A 259 -11.35 -3.80 -1.08
CA ILE A 259 -11.94 -4.09 -2.39
C ILE A 259 -11.82 -2.84 -3.25
N MET A 260 -11.11 -2.97 -4.37
CA MET A 260 -10.80 -1.88 -5.28
C MET A 260 -11.00 -2.29 -6.72
N SER A 261 -11.26 -1.34 -7.61
CA SER A 261 -11.36 -1.60 -9.04
C SER A 261 -9.96 -1.83 -9.65
N ASP A 262 -9.88 -2.74 -10.60
CA ASP A 262 -8.70 -2.97 -11.44
C ASP A 262 -8.67 -2.07 -12.69
N THR A 263 -9.81 -1.47 -13.05
CA THR A 263 -9.99 -0.65 -14.26
C THR A 263 -10.24 0.83 -13.96
N ASP A 264 -10.71 1.16 -12.76
CA ASP A 264 -11.02 2.54 -12.33
C ASP A 264 -10.22 2.89 -11.07
N THR A 265 -9.38 3.91 -11.17
CA THR A 265 -8.50 4.37 -10.11
C THR A 265 -9.05 5.57 -9.32
N THR A 266 -10.26 6.04 -9.66
CA THR A 266 -10.86 7.27 -9.10
C THR A 266 -10.84 7.31 -7.57
N PHE A 267 -11.11 6.18 -6.90
CA PHE A 267 -11.18 6.10 -5.44
C PHE A 267 -9.97 5.43 -4.78
N ASN A 268 -8.92 5.14 -5.54
CA ASN A 268 -7.74 4.43 -5.00
C ASN A 268 -6.97 5.28 -3.98
N PHE A 269 -7.12 6.62 -4.02
CA PHE A 269 -6.57 7.51 -2.99
C PHE A 269 -7.08 7.16 -1.58
N VAL A 270 -8.32 6.66 -1.45
CA VAL A 270 -8.87 6.20 -0.16
C VAL A 270 -8.08 5.02 0.38
N ILE A 271 -7.73 4.07 -0.50
CA ILE A 271 -6.91 2.90 -0.15
C ILE A 271 -5.49 3.33 0.25
N ALA A 272 -4.87 4.25 -0.51
CA ALA A 272 -3.55 4.79 -0.19
C ALA A 272 -3.54 5.50 1.18
N MET A 273 -4.58 6.29 1.46
CA MET A 273 -4.75 7.00 2.72
C MET A 273 -4.88 6.02 3.90
N LEU A 274 -5.76 5.02 3.78
CA LEU A 274 -5.93 3.98 4.78
C LEU A 274 -4.62 3.22 5.04
N GLN A 275 -3.92 2.80 3.99
CA GLN A 275 -2.68 2.05 4.15
C GLN A 275 -1.57 2.87 4.80
N SER A 276 -1.45 4.15 4.43
CA SER A 276 -0.49 5.06 5.06
C SER A 276 -0.78 5.21 6.56
N GLN A 277 -2.05 5.37 6.94
CA GLN A 277 -2.46 5.45 8.34
C GLN A 277 -2.22 4.13 9.08
N LEU A 278 -2.62 3.01 8.49
CA LEU A 278 -2.43 1.68 9.07
C LEU A 278 -0.96 1.41 9.42
N PHE A 279 -0.04 1.61 8.49
CA PHE A 279 1.37 1.40 8.76
C PHE A 279 1.90 2.29 9.88
N ASN A 280 1.52 3.58 9.89
CA ASN A 280 1.91 4.51 10.95
C ASN A 280 1.35 4.08 12.32
N LEU A 281 0.07 3.72 12.38
CA LEU A 281 -0.59 3.28 13.61
C LEU A 281 0.06 2.02 14.18
N LEU A 282 0.29 1.02 13.34
CA LEU A 282 0.89 -0.25 13.76
C LEU A 282 2.35 -0.08 14.21
N CYS A 283 3.13 0.76 13.51
CA CYS A 283 4.50 1.06 13.91
C CYS A 283 4.54 1.77 15.27
N ASN A 284 3.74 2.84 15.44
CA ASN A 284 3.68 3.57 16.72
C ASN A 284 3.19 2.65 17.84
N LYS A 285 2.17 1.83 17.59
CA LYS A 285 1.65 0.90 18.61
C LYS A 285 2.67 -0.17 18.99
N ALA A 286 3.44 -0.69 18.04
CA ALA A 286 4.51 -1.61 18.32
C ALA A 286 5.58 -0.96 19.23
N ASP A 287 5.97 0.27 18.91
CA ASP A 287 7.02 0.98 19.62
C ASP A 287 6.56 1.45 21.02
N ASP A 288 5.37 2.06 21.11
CA ASP A 288 4.89 2.70 22.32
C ASP A 288 4.27 1.73 23.35
N PHE A 289 3.61 0.65 22.88
CA PHE A 289 2.85 -0.26 23.75
C PHE A 289 3.44 -1.67 23.87
N TYR A 290 4.20 -2.13 22.85
CA TYR A 290 4.66 -3.52 22.77
C TYR A 290 6.18 -3.67 22.69
N ASN A 291 6.95 -2.71 23.18
CA ASN A 291 8.43 -2.77 23.19
C ASN A 291 9.03 -3.09 21.80
N GLY A 292 8.48 -2.47 20.76
CA GLY A 292 8.94 -2.59 19.38
C GLY A 292 8.39 -3.77 18.59
N ARG A 293 7.43 -4.57 19.13
CA ARG A 293 6.97 -5.77 18.45
C ARG A 293 5.51 -6.12 18.71
N LEU A 294 4.68 -6.10 17.68
CA LEU A 294 3.26 -6.46 17.78
C LEU A 294 3.07 -7.93 18.24
N PRO A 295 2.07 -8.21 19.08
CA PRO A 295 1.74 -9.57 19.52
C PRO A 295 1.28 -10.47 18.37
N VAL A 296 0.50 -9.94 17.42
CA VAL A 296 0.07 -10.64 16.21
C VAL A 296 0.78 -10.08 15.00
N HIS A 297 1.43 -10.94 14.22
CA HIS A 297 2.06 -10.54 12.97
C HIS A 297 1.01 -9.98 11.99
N VAL A 298 1.27 -8.83 11.37
CA VAL A 298 0.40 -8.24 10.34
C VAL A 298 1.04 -8.42 8.97
N ARG A 299 0.39 -9.18 8.10
CA ARG A 299 0.85 -9.42 6.73
C ARG A 299 0.00 -8.66 5.73
N CYS A 300 0.61 -7.71 5.04
CA CYS A 300 -0.02 -6.97 3.96
C CYS A 300 0.20 -7.71 2.64
N LEU A 301 -0.88 -8.20 2.02
CA LEU A 301 -0.90 -8.85 0.71
C LEU A 301 -1.45 -7.83 -0.29
N LEU A 302 -0.53 -7.10 -0.94
CA LEU A 302 -0.84 -5.93 -1.74
C LEU A 302 -0.92 -6.35 -3.23
N ASP A 303 -2.04 -7.02 -3.59
CA ASP A 303 -2.30 -7.41 -4.98
C ASP A 303 -2.61 -6.18 -5.82
N GLU A 304 -2.14 -6.14 -7.06
CA GLU A 304 -2.18 -4.97 -7.95
C GLU A 304 -1.67 -3.69 -7.28
N PHE A 305 -0.50 -3.78 -6.63
CA PHE A 305 0.08 -2.70 -5.81
C PHE A 305 0.20 -1.37 -6.55
N ALA A 306 0.43 -1.42 -7.86
CA ALA A 306 0.51 -0.21 -8.68
C ALA A 306 -0.80 0.59 -8.72
N ASN A 307 -1.94 -0.06 -8.47
CA ASN A 307 -3.25 0.59 -8.51
C ASN A 307 -3.65 1.19 -7.16
N ILE A 308 -2.93 0.92 -6.06
CA ILE A 308 -3.26 1.44 -4.73
C ILE A 308 -3.08 2.96 -4.64
N GLY A 309 -2.21 3.53 -5.47
CA GLY A 309 -1.74 4.90 -5.34
C GLY A 309 -0.40 4.97 -4.58
N GLN A 310 0.07 6.18 -4.31
CA GLN A 310 1.35 6.41 -3.66
C GLN A 310 1.20 6.41 -2.12
N ILE A 311 1.88 5.50 -1.44
CA ILE A 311 2.07 5.55 0.02
C ILE A 311 3.33 6.38 0.28
N PRO A 312 3.24 7.60 0.85
CA PRO A 312 4.40 8.44 1.08
C PRO A 312 5.45 7.78 1.97
N ASN A 313 6.73 7.91 1.62
CA ASN A 313 7.87 7.31 2.33
C ASN A 313 7.80 5.77 2.48
N PHE A 314 7.14 5.08 1.56
CA PHE A 314 7.02 3.62 1.59
C PHE A 314 8.38 2.91 1.52
N ASP A 315 9.36 3.48 0.82
CA ASP A 315 10.74 3.03 0.76
C ASP A 315 11.41 2.93 2.14
N LYS A 316 11.21 3.95 2.98
CA LYS A 316 11.69 3.97 4.37
C LYS A 316 10.90 3.05 5.27
N LEU A 317 9.60 3.01 5.07
CA LEU A 317 8.69 2.21 5.85
C LEU A 317 8.98 0.71 5.67
N ILE A 318 9.09 0.22 4.44
CA ILE A 318 9.36 -1.21 4.15
C ILE A 318 10.69 -1.70 4.73
N ALA A 319 11.67 -0.82 4.89
CA ALA A 319 12.94 -1.13 5.53
C ALA A 319 12.82 -1.36 7.04
N THR A 320 11.81 -0.77 7.70
CA THR A 320 11.70 -0.71 9.18
C THR A 320 10.60 -1.59 9.77
N ILE A 321 9.57 -1.97 8.99
CA ILE A 321 8.39 -2.71 9.48
C ILE A 321 8.71 -4.11 10.00
N ARG A 322 9.81 -4.72 9.53
CA ARG A 322 10.23 -6.07 9.91
C ARG A 322 10.34 -6.28 11.42
N SER A 323 11.02 -5.37 12.13
CA SER A 323 11.22 -5.48 13.58
C SER A 323 9.91 -5.45 14.36
N ARG A 324 8.89 -4.82 13.80
CA ARG A 324 7.57 -4.60 14.41
C ARG A 324 6.55 -5.70 14.13
N GLU A 325 6.98 -6.84 13.57
CA GLU A 325 6.09 -7.95 13.14
C GLU A 325 5.09 -7.54 12.05
N ILE A 326 5.52 -6.67 11.15
CA ILE A 326 4.75 -6.29 9.97
C ILE A 326 5.54 -6.74 8.73
N SER A 327 4.84 -7.22 7.71
CA SER A 327 5.45 -7.56 6.41
C SER A 327 4.55 -7.17 5.24
N ALA A 328 5.18 -6.86 4.11
CA ALA A 328 4.50 -6.52 2.88
C ALA A 328 4.85 -7.53 1.76
N SER A 329 3.85 -8.05 1.09
CA SER A 329 3.97 -8.77 -0.16
C SER A 329 3.50 -7.86 -1.28
N ILE A 330 4.44 -7.33 -2.05
CA ILE A 330 4.21 -6.39 -3.15
C ILE A 330 3.99 -7.22 -4.41
N ILE A 331 2.80 -7.14 -5.00
CA ILE A 331 2.41 -7.96 -6.14
C ILE A 331 2.17 -7.06 -7.35
N LEU A 332 2.92 -7.29 -8.42
CA LEU A 332 2.99 -6.46 -9.61
C LEU A 332 2.85 -7.30 -10.88
N GLN A 333 2.43 -6.66 -11.96
CA GLN A 333 2.49 -7.27 -13.29
C GLN A 333 3.90 -7.16 -13.88
N SER A 334 4.59 -6.04 -13.63
CA SER A 334 6.00 -5.81 -13.99
C SER A 334 6.66 -4.86 -12.99
N GLN A 335 8.00 -4.90 -12.87
CA GLN A 335 8.74 -3.97 -12.00
C GLN A 335 8.68 -2.52 -12.50
N SER A 336 8.45 -2.29 -13.79
CA SER A 336 8.30 -0.95 -14.37
C SER A 336 7.12 -0.18 -13.74
N GLN A 337 6.06 -0.86 -13.33
CA GLN A 337 4.94 -0.23 -12.61
C GLN A 337 5.38 0.43 -11.30
N LEU A 338 6.29 -0.20 -10.57
CA LEU A 338 6.83 0.37 -9.32
C LEU A 338 7.66 1.63 -9.60
N LYS A 339 8.47 1.62 -10.67
CA LYS A 339 9.28 2.78 -11.08
C LYS A 339 8.43 3.98 -11.50
N THR A 340 7.28 3.74 -12.12
CA THR A 340 6.33 4.80 -12.50
C THR A 340 5.84 5.58 -11.27
N ILE A 341 5.53 4.89 -10.17
CA ILE A 341 4.94 5.49 -8.96
C ILE A 341 6.01 6.06 -8.03
N TYR A 342 7.08 5.26 -7.77
CA TYR A 342 8.07 5.57 -6.75
C TYR A 342 9.39 6.09 -7.30
N LYS A 343 9.55 6.15 -8.63
CA LYS A 343 10.75 6.65 -9.31
C LYS A 343 12.02 5.97 -8.74
N ASP A 344 13.01 6.76 -8.31
CA ASP A 344 14.29 6.26 -7.76
C ASP A 344 14.10 5.44 -6.44
N ALA A 345 13.05 5.71 -5.68
CA ALA A 345 12.75 4.94 -4.48
C ALA A 345 12.30 3.50 -4.76
N ALA A 346 11.92 3.17 -6.01
CA ALA A 346 11.51 1.83 -6.40
C ALA A 346 12.61 0.79 -6.17
N ASP A 347 13.87 1.12 -6.46
CA ASP A 347 14.99 0.20 -6.27
C ASP A 347 15.25 -0.07 -4.77
N THR A 348 15.02 0.92 -3.90
CA THR A 348 15.07 0.73 -2.44
C THR A 348 13.96 -0.19 -1.97
N ILE A 349 12.75 -0.06 -2.51
CA ILE A 349 11.61 -0.93 -2.17
C ILE A 349 11.91 -2.38 -2.57
N VAL A 350 12.40 -2.61 -3.79
CA VAL A 350 12.80 -3.94 -4.28
C VAL A 350 13.91 -4.53 -3.42
N GLY A 351 14.95 -3.74 -3.10
CA GLY A 351 16.08 -4.16 -2.27
C GLY A 351 15.69 -4.57 -0.83
N ASN A 352 14.54 -4.10 -0.33
CA ASN A 352 13.97 -4.48 0.96
C ASN A 352 13.02 -5.69 0.91
N CYS A 353 12.95 -6.40 -0.23
CA CYS A 353 12.25 -7.66 -0.38
C CYS A 353 13.27 -8.79 -0.48
N ASP A 354 13.46 -9.58 0.61
CA ASP A 354 14.44 -10.68 0.64
C ASP A 354 14.09 -11.82 -0.33
N VAL A 355 12.85 -11.88 -0.79
CA VAL A 355 12.35 -12.92 -1.69
C VAL A 355 11.66 -12.25 -2.87
N THR A 356 12.07 -12.63 -4.07
CA THR A 356 11.37 -12.29 -5.31
C THR A 356 10.81 -13.56 -5.94
N LEU A 357 9.52 -13.55 -6.28
CA LEU A 357 8.82 -14.62 -6.97
C LEU A 357 8.40 -14.15 -8.35
N PHE A 358 8.79 -14.90 -9.36
CA PHE A 358 8.36 -14.65 -10.74
C PHE A 358 7.34 -15.70 -11.18
N PHE A 359 6.23 -15.20 -11.73
CA PHE A 359 5.17 -16.00 -12.32
C PHE A 359 5.10 -15.72 -13.82
N GLY A 360 5.73 -16.56 -14.64
CA GLY A 360 5.76 -16.36 -16.09
C GLY A 360 6.44 -17.49 -16.83
N ARG A 361 6.62 -17.33 -18.13
CA ARG A 361 7.39 -18.25 -18.97
C ARG A 361 8.89 -17.94 -18.80
N GLN A 362 9.75 -18.94 -19.05
CA GLN A 362 11.19 -18.82 -18.84
C GLN A 362 11.84 -17.65 -19.58
N GLY A 363 11.38 -17.32 -20.78
CA GLY A 363 11.89 -16.17 -21.54
C GLY A 363 11.53 -14.81 -20.94
N GLU A 364 10.33 -14.67 -20.35
CA GLU A 364 9.90 -13.43 -19.67
C GLU A 364 10.69 -13.19 -18.38
N VAL A 365 11.01 -14.26 -17.65
CA VAL A 365 11.84 -14.19 -16.42
C VAL A 365 13.26 -13.69 -16.72
N ASN A 366 13.85 -14.13 -17.83
CA ASN A 366 15.20 -13.69 -18.23
C ASN A 366 15.21 -12.22 -18.63
N ALA A 367 14.22 -11.75 -19.39
CA ALA A 367 14.10 -10.35 -19.78
C ALA A 367 13.96 -9.41 -18.57
N GLU A 368 13.20 -9.77 -17.55
CA GLU A 368 13.06 -8.99 -16.31
C GLU A 368 14.36 -9.03 -15.46
N ARG A 369 15.09 -10.14 -15.46
CA ARG A 369 16.40 -10.23 -14.80
C ARG A 369 17.45 -9.36 -15.46
N ASP A 370 17.51 -9.35 -16.77
CA ASP A 370 18.45 -8.54 -17.53
C ASP A 370 18.19 -7.04 -17.37
N LEU A 371 16.92 -6.62 -17.29
CA LEU A 371 16.53 -5.25 -16.95
C LEU A 371 16.91 -4.87 -15.51
N GLY A 372 16.80 -5.79 -14.55
CA GLY A 372 17.23 -5.58 -13.16
C GLY A 372 18.75 -5.51 -12.99
N ALA A 373 19.49 -6.28 -13.78
CA ALA A 373 20.96 -6.30 -13.76
C ALA A 373 21.56 -5.05 -14.45
N ALA A 374 20.90 -4.52 -15.48
CA ALA A 374 21.33 -3.31 -16.19
C ALA A 374 21.22 -2.02 -15.32
N GLY A 375 20.44 -2.08 -14.22
CA GLY A 375 20.32 -0.99 -13.24
C GLY A 375 21.43 -0.95 -12.17
N GLN A 376 22.27 -1.99 -12.08
CA GLN A 376 23.45 -2.03 -11.21
C GLN A 376 24.72 -1.82 -12.06
N GLY A 377 24.88 -0.64 -12.61
CA GLY A 377 26.05 -0.25 -13.38
C GLY A 377 27.33 -0.28 -12.54
N ASP A 378 28.12 -1.33 -12.71
CA ASP A 378 29.51 -1.39 -12.25
C ASP A 378 30.34 -0.41 -13.09
N HIS A 379 30.75 0.68 -12.49
CA HIS A 379 31.72 1.64 -13.10
C HIS A 379 33.12 1.02 -13.14
N ARG A 380 33.34 0.02 -13.97
CA ARG A 380 34.68 -0.38 -14.40
C ARG A 380 34.86 -0.06 -15.86
N GLN A 381 35.75 0.86 -16.14
CA GLN A 381 36.22 1.16 -17.51
C GLN A 381 36.80 -0.12 -18.12
N PRO A 382 36.51 -0.44 -19.39
CA PRO A 382 37.13 -1.58 -20.06
C PRO A 382 38.58 -1.22 -20.45
N GLU A 383 39.53 -2.01 -19.94
CA GLU A 383 40.88 -2.00 -20.46
C GLU A 383 40.95 -2.53 -21.93
N PRO A 384 41.82 -2.00 -22.78
CA PRO A 384 41.88 -2.37 -24.20
C PRO A 384 42.48 -3.76 -24.40
N VAL A 385 41.71 -4.66 -24.99
CA VAL A 385 42.13 -6.02 -25.34
C VAL A 385 43.16 -5.95 -26.51
N ARG A 386 44.38 -6.39 -26.25
CA ARG A 386 45.42 -6.66 -27.26
C ARG A 386 44.98 -7.82 -28.15
N LYS A 387 44.94 -7.57 -29.46
CA LYS A 387 44.81 -8.59 -30.51
C LYS A 387 46.05 -9.49 -30.53
N SER A 388 45.88 -10.78 -30.38
CA SER A 388 46.84 -11.79 -30.83
C SER A 388 46.21 -12.66 -31.90
N ARG A 389 47.02 -12.93 -32.93
CA ARG A 389 46.67 -13.62 -34.18
C ARG A 389 46.78 -15.16 -34.04
N HIS A 390 45.98 -15.84 -34.86
CA HIS A 390 46.15 -17.18 -35.43
C HIS A 390 46.09 -18.42 -34.54
N ALA A 391 45.09 -19.27 -34.80
CA ALA A 391 45.31 -20.61 -35.34
C ALA A 391 43.99 -21.24 -35.79
N ASP A 392 44.06 -21.76 -37.00
CA ASP A 392 43.11 -22.58 -37.74
C ASP A 392 42.93 -23.97 -37.08
N LEU A 393 41.73 -24.58 -37.24
CA LEU A 393 41.57 -25.97 -37.68
C LEU A 393 40.19 -26.60 -37.31
N SER A 394 39.53 -26.94 -38.41
CA SER A 394 38.69 -28.17 -38.65
C SER A 394 37.38 -28.42 -37.88
N ARG A 395 36.35 -28.41 -38.71
CA ARG A 395 35.04 -29.11 -38.52
C ARG A 395 35.22 -30.63 -38.47
N PRO A 396 34.31 -31.36 -37.91
CA PRO A 396 33.66 -32.47 -38.63
C PRO A 396 32.13 -32.43 -38.67
N GLN A 397 31.68 -33.14 -39.66
CA GLN A 397 30.38 -33.20 -40.31
C GLN A 397 29.27 -33.90 -39.51
N LEU A 398 28.06 -33.59 -39.97
CA LEU A 398 26.78 -34.27 -39.70
C LEU A 398 26.77 -35.78 -39.97
N SER A 399 25.93 -36.46 -39.21
CA SER A 399 25.22 -37.67 -39.75
C SER A 399 23.76 -37.63 -39.30
N GLU A 400 22.89 -37.69 -40.31
CA GLU A 400 21.44 -37.96 -40.24
C GLU A 400 21.15 -39.39 -39.85
N ILE A 401 19.99 -39.61 -39.21
CA ILE A 401 19.09 -40.83 -39.22
C ILE A 401 17.99 -40.47 -38.19
N GLY A 402 16.70 -40.54 -38.40
CA GLY A 402 15.83 -41.21 -39.33
C GLY A 402 14.38 -40.83 -39.02
N LYS A 403 13.57 -40.92 -40.04
CA LYS A 403 12.12 -40.68 -40.11
C LYS A 403 11.34 -41.72 -39.31
N GLY A 404 10.18 -41.31 -38.74
CA GLY A 404 9.15 -42.24 -38.27
C GLY A 404 7.87 -41.57 -37.76
N VAL A 405 6.90 -41.45 -38.70
CA VAL A 405 5.43 -41.62 -38.59
C VAL A 405 4.61 -40.65 -37.72
N ASP A 406 3.72 -39.98 -38.44
CA ASP A 406 2.56 -39.19 -37.99
C ASP A 406 1.49 -40.06 -37.28
N ASP A 407 0.90 -39.49 -36.19
CA ASP A 407 -0.47 -39.79 -35.80
C ASP A 407 -1.16 -38.48 -35.29
N PRO A 408 -2.31 -38.08 -35.89
CA PRO A 408 -2.99 -36.83 -35.53
C PRO A 408 -4.11 -37.09 -34.54
N GLY A 409 -3.93 -36.65 -33.31
CA GLY A 409 -5.06 -36.68 -32.37
C GLY A 409 -4.76 -36.30 -30.94
N ARG A 410 -5.22 -35.09 -30.58
CA ARG A 410 -5.35 -34.49 -29.22
C ARG A 410 -4.30 -33.51 -28.80
N ASN A 411 -4.42 -32.31 -29.29
CA ASN A 411 -3.88 -31.12 -28.67
C ASN A 411 -4.70 -30.75 -27.39
N CYS A 412 -4.20 -31.10 -26.25
CA CYS A 412 -4.49 -30.41 -24.98
C CYS A 412 -3.16 -29.93 -24.40
N SER A 413 -2.68 -28.79 -24.89
CA SER A 413 -1.50 -28.14 -24.32
C SER A 413 -1.88 -27.45 -23.03
N HIS A 414 -1.89 -28.16 -21.93
CA HIS A 414 -1.78 -27.58 -20.61
C HIS A 414 -0.34 -27.09 -20.46
N GLY A 415 -0.10 -25.81 -20.76
CA GLY A 415 1.17 -25.18 -20.53
C GLY A 415 1.50 -25.23 -19.02
N ARG A 416 2.49 -26.03 -18.65
CA ARG A 416 3.00 -26.10 -17.27
C ARG A 416 3.51 -24.72 -16.87
N ARG A 417 2.88 -24.08 -15.89
CA ARG A 417 3.32 -22.83 -15.31
C ARG A 417 4.44 -23.13 -14.33
N GLN A 418 5.56 -22.45 -14.46
CA GLN A 418 6.71 -22.60 -13.58
C GLN A 418 6.81 -21.41 -12.65
N VAL A 419 7.14 -21.66 -11.39
CA VAL A 419 7.40 -20.65 -10.36
C VAL A 419 8.89 -20.63 -10.08
N TYR A 420 9.52 -19.47 -10.23
CA TYR A 420 10.94 -19.29 -9.98
C TYR A 420 11.15 -18.54 -8.67
N PHE A 421 12.08 -19.04 -7.85
CA PHE A 421 12.49 -18.41 -6.60
C PHE A 421 13.87 -17.82 -6.77
N ALA A 422 14.00 -16.51 -6.55
CA ALA A 422 15.31 -15.86 -6.46
C ALA A 422 15.47 -15.23 -5.06
N ALA A 423 16.57 -15.54 -4.39
CA ALA A 423 16.90 -14.92 -3.11
C ALA A 423 18.05 -13.93 -3.31
N SER A 424 17.92 -12.73 -2.76
CA SER A 424 18.78 -11.58 -3.03
C SER A 424 20.15 -11.59 -2.36
N ARG A 425 20.62 -12.72 -1.80
CA ARG A 425 22.03 -12.87 -1.33
C ARG A 425 22.48 -14.32 -1.52
N GLY A 426 23.27 -14.56 -2.57
CA GLY A 426 24.11 -15.74 -2.76
C GLY A 426 23.41 -17.09 -2.62
N ALA A 427 22.37 -17.35 -3.41
CA ALA A 427 21.63 -18.59 -3.30
C ALA A 427 21.40 -19.27 -4.65
N SER A 428 21.51 -20.59 -4.61
CA SER A 428 21.10 -21.50 -5.66
C SER A 428 19.62 -21.32 -6.02
N VAL A 429 19.34 -21.35 -7.32
CA VAL A 429 17.97 -21.36 -7.87
C VAL A 429 17.36 -22.71 -7.59
N PHE A 430 16.30 -22.77 -6.79
CA PHE A 430 15.50 -23.98 -6.63
C PHE A 430 14.32 -23.92 -7.61
N GLN A 431 14.26 -24.91 -8.50
CA GLN A 431 13.17 -25.10 -9.43
C GLN A 431 12.22 -26.16 -8.86
N ARG A 432 10.95 -25.82 -8.67
CA ARG A 432 9.90 -26.79 -8.33
C ARG A 432 8.83 -26.74 -9.41
N GLN A 433 8.58 -27.86 -10.05
CA GLN A 433 7.42 -28.03 -10.93
C GLN A 433 6.16 -28.18 -10.07
N VAL A 434 5.12 -27.42 -10.38
CA VAL A 434 3.78 -27.54 -9.79
C VAL A 434 2.81 -28.02 -10.87
#